data_14f84d3d901c75e127e032c2666bab55
#
_entry.id   14f84d3d901c75e127e032c2666bab55
#
_cell.length_a   1.000
_cell.length_b   1.000
_cell.length_c   1.000
_cell.angle_alpha   90.00
_cell.angle_beta   90.00
_cell.angle_gamma   90.00
#
_symmetry.space_group_name_H-M   'P 1'
#
loop_
_entity.id
_entity.type
_entity.pdbx_description
1 polymer ?
#
loop_
_entity_poly.entity_id
_entity_poly.type
_entity_poly.pdbx_seq_one_letter_code
_entity_poly.pdbx_strand_id
1 'polypeptide(L)'
;MGNLRLLDSTSPEFQPPETARSNPGTGREDPLPDAEAFDAYSRTVTGVAERLGPSVAHLTVSRRSRRGRRSEGAGSGVAITTDGFMLSAAHVVAGSDGRGRAAFPDGREFSFELVGADPLSDLAVLRAEAGDLTPAELGDSEHLRVGQLVVAIGSPNGFSGSVTAGVVSALGRSLPTRTRSATRLIENVIQTDAALNPGNSGGALADGHGRVVGVNTAVAGIGLGLAVPINDATRRIVAELMGEGRVRRAYIGIVGGSRPLPPRLAKELGRREGVEIVEVVESSPAARAGLRAEDLIVSVDGTPTASIFDLQRLMVAELIGCEVELRVVRNGQLLELRLVPDEMQL
;
A
#
# COMPACT_ATOMS: atom_id res chain seq x y z
N MET A 1 21.27 -42.24 -10.13
CA MET A 1 21.85 -42.46 -11.47
C MET A 1 20.69 -42.67 -12.44
N GLY A 2 20.38 -41.68 -13.23
CA GLY A 2 19.34 -41.70 -14.25
C GLY A 2 19.67 -40.65 -15.30
N ASN A 3 20.21 -41.15 -16.42
CA ASN A 3 20.68 -40.36 -17.54
C ASN A 3 19.54 -39.66 -18.29
N LEU A 4 19.57 -38.33 -18.36
CA LEU A 4 18.80 -37.56 -19.33
C LEU A 4 19.52 -37.62 -20.69
N ARG A 5 18.92 -38.25 -21.68
CA ARG A 5 19.34 -38.20 -23.08
C ARG A 5 18.82 -36.89 -23.69
N LEU A 6 19.74 -36.08 -24.20
CA LEU A 6 19.48 -34.97 -25.12
C LEU A 6 18.93 -35.54 -26.44
N LEU A 7 17.78 -35.04 -26.86
CA LEU A 7 17.24 -35.32 -28.20
C LEU A 7 17.90 -34.40 -29.21
N ASP A 8 18.48 -35.02 -30.24
CA ASP A 8 19.17 -34.42 -31.37
C ASP A 8 18.20 -33.58 -32.21
N SER A 9 18.57 -32.34 -32.49
CA SER A 9 17.80 -31.40 -33.30
C SER A 9 18.24 -31.51 -34.76
N THR A 10 17.52 -32.31 -35.54
CA THR A 10 17.53 -32.17 -37.00
C THR A 10 16.26 -31.47 -37.44
N SER A 11 16.35 -30.16 -37.66
CA SER A 11 15.30 -29.36 -38.30
C SER A 11 15.27 -29.65 -39.80
N PRO A 12 14.11 -29.88 -40.42
CA PRO A 12 14.01 -29.92 -41.89
C PRO A 12 14.15 -28.52 -42.43
N GLU A 13 14.96 -28.41 -43.51
CA GLU A 13 15.13 -27.20 -44.31
C GLU A 13 13.79 -26.69 -44.86
N PHE A 14 13.47 -25.45 -44.50
CA PHE A 14 12.32 -24.73 -45.06
C PHE A 14 12.64 -24.24 -46.46
N GLN A 15 12.07 -24.87 -47.51
CA GLN A 15 12.06 -24.35 -48.84
C GLN A 15 10.90 -23.37 -49.03
N PRO A 16 11.13 -22.12 -49.50
CA PRO A 16 10.05 -21.17 -49.75
C PRO A 16 9.28 -21.61 -51.01
N PRO A 17 7.94 -21.47 -51.01
CA PRO A 17 7.16 -21.77 -52.24
C PRO A 17 7.41 -20.73 -53.33
N GLU A 18 7.51 -21.24 -54.59
CA GLU A 18 7.66 -20.45 -55.78
C GLU A 18 6.56 -19.41 -55.99
N THR A 19 7.00 -18.28 -56.44
CA THR A 19 6.28 -17.10 -56.93
C THR A 19 4.83 -17.31 -57.35
N ALA A 20 3.89 -16.83 -56.55
CA ALA A 20 2.52 -16.53 -56.99
C ALA A 20 2.48 -15.15 -57.65
N ARG A 21 1.90 -15.13 -58.85
CA ARG A 21 1.74 -14.00 -59.74
C ARG A 21 1.10 -12.79 -59.04
N SER A 22 1.67 -11.62 -59.27
CA SER A 22 1.15 -10.30 -58.89
C SER A 22 -0.28 -10.10 -59.37
N ASN A 23 -1.20 -9.95 -58.44
CA ASN A 23 -2.54 -9.47 -58.71
C ASN A 23 -2.53 -7.94 -58.52
N PRO A 24 -2.78 -7.14 -59.58
CA PRO A 24 -2.84 -5.69 -59.44
C PRO A 24 -4.25 -5.31 -59.02
N GLY A 25 -4.44 -4.98 -57.75
CA GLY A 25 -5.72 -4.42 -57.33
C GLY A 25 -6.14 -4.76 -55.91
N THR A 26 -5.30 -4.53 -54.93
CA THR A 26 -5.75 -4.26 -53.54
C THR A 26 -5.14 -2.94 -53.13
N GLY A 27 -5.99 -1.91 -53.11
CA GLY A 27 -5.63 -0.63 -52.51
C GLY A 27 -5.05 -0.91 -51.11
N ARG A 28 -3.82 -0.46 -50.88
CA ARG A 28 -3.31 -0.31 -49.52
C ARG A 28 -4.30 0.61 -48.81
N GLU A 29 -5.10 0.07 -47.93
CA GLU A 29 -5.78 0.91 -46.93
C GLU A 29 -4.65 1.64 -46.18
N ASP A 30 -4.61 2.96 -46.30
CA ASP A 30 -3.74 3.76 -45.46
C ASP A 30 -4.03 3.40 -44.03
N PRO A 31 -3.01 3.17 -43.17
CA PRO A 31 -3.24 2.88 -41.78
C PRO A 31 -4.09 4.01 -41.18
N LEU A 32 -5.19 3.66 -40.53
CA LEU A 32 -6.03 4.61 -39.82
C LEU A 32 -5.15 5.53 -38.96
N PRO A 33 -5.40 6.85 -38.91
CA PRO A 33 -4.68 7.74 -38.04
C PRO A 33 -4.74 7.22 -36.60
N ASP A 34 -3.64 7.25 -35.85
CA ASP A 34 -3.55 6.75 -34.47
C ASP A 34 -4.72 7.21 -33.60
N ALA A 35 -5.20 8.44 -33.80
CA ALA A 35 -6.35 9.01 -33.08
C ALA A 35 -7.67 8.25 -33.30
N GLU A 36 -7.87 7.61 -34.46
CA GLU A 36 -9.06 6.81 -34.76
C GLU A 36 -8.91 5.36 -34.29
N ALA A 37 -7.66 4.88 -34.14
CA ALA A 37 -7.37 3.54 -33.65
C ALA A 37 -7.57 3.39 -32.14
N PHE A 38 -7.51 4.47 -31.36
CA PHE A 38 -7.71 4.42 -29.90
C PHE A 38 -9.19 4.31 -29.52
N ASP A 39 -9.55 3.21 -28.86
CA ASP A 39 -10.83 3.06 -28.19
C ASP A 39 -10.89 3.86 -26.84
N ALA A 40 -12.02 3.80 -26.15
CA ALA A 40 -12.22 4.50 -24.88
C ALA A 40 -11.23 4.03 -23.79
N TYR A 41 -10.89 2.73 -23.79
CA TYR A 41 -9.93 2.16 -22.85
C TYR A 41 -8.52 2.72 -23.11
N SER A 42 -8.04 2.65 -24.34
CA SER A 42 -6.72 3.15 -24.72
C SER A 42 -6.58 4.64 -24.43
N ARG A 43 -7.59 5.45 -24.78
CA ARG A 43 -7.61 6.90 -24.45
C ARG A 43 -7.50 7.16 -22.96
N THR A 44 -8.22 6.39 -22.15
CA THR A 44 -8.17 6.57 -20.69
C THR A 44 -6.79 6.21 -20.15
N VAL A 45 -6.25 5.04 -20.50
CA VAL A 45 -4.95 4.58 -20.00
C VAL A 45 -3.82 5.50 -20.45
N THR A 46 -3.80 5.90 -21.71
CA THR A 46 -2.81 6.84 -22.26
C THR A 46 -2.90 8.21 -21.57
N GLY A 47 -4.12 8.76 -21.43
CA GLY A 47 -4.31 10.05 -20.78
C GLY A 47 -3.91 10.04 -19.29
N VAL A 48 -4.11 8.92 -18.57
CA VAL A 48 -3.62 8.76 -17.20
C VAL A 48 -2.09 8.69 -17.18
N ALA A 49 -1.48 7.93 -18.09
CA ALA A 49 -0.03 7.78 -18.19
C ALA A 49 0.67 9.13 -18.51
N GLU A 50 0.14 9.90 -19.46
CA GLU A 50 0.65 11.22 -19.82
C GLU A 50 0.53 12.23 -18.67
N ARG A 51 -0.59 12.23 -17.97
CA ARG A 51 -0.85 13.15 -16.86
C ARG A 51 0.00 12.85 -15.64
N LEU A 52 0.09 11.58 -15.26
CA LEU A 52 0.69 11.17 -13.99
C LEU A 52 2.16 10.75 -14.13
N GLY A 53 2.60 10.34 -15.33
CA GLY A 53 3.97 9.92 -15.59
C GLY A 53 5.02 10.91 -15.10
N PRO A 54 4.90 12.22 -15.38
CA PRO A 54 5.85 13.23 -14.90
C PRO A 54 5.98 13.34 -13.38
N SER A 55 4.98 12.86 -12.61
CA SER A 55 4.98 12.86 -11.15
C SER A 55 5.60 11.62 -10.53
N VAL A 56 5.91 10.57 -11.31
CA VAL A 56 6.41 9.28 -10.80
C VAL A 56 7.89 9.14 -11.06
N ALA A 57 8.67 9.03 -10.00
CA ALA A 57 10.12 8.87 -10.05
C ALA A 57 10.56 7.43 -9.77
N HIS A 58 11.68 7.04 -10.38
CA HIS A 58 12.47 5.90 -9.94
C HIS A 58 13.29 6.27 -8.71
N LEU A 59 13.19 5.45 -7.67
CA LEU A 59 13.96 5.64 -6.44
C LEU A 59 15.09 4.61 -6.34
N THR A 60 16.29 5.09 -6.05
CA THR A 60 17.44 4.26 -5.70
C THR A 60 17.89 4.60 -4.29
N VAL A 61 18.00 3.60 -3.41
CA VAL A 61 18.46 3.74 -2.04
C VAL A 61 19.68 2.86 -1.76
N SER A 62 20.63 3.37 -1.00
CA SER A 62 21.78 2.60 -0.56
C SER A 62 21.46 1.90 0.77
N ARG A 63 21.57 0.57 0.79
CA ARG A 63 21.36 -0.25 1.99
C ARG A 63 22.70 -0.78 2.51
N ARG A 64 22.92 -0.70 3.80
CA ARG A 64 24.07 -1.34 4.47
C ARG A 64 23.64 -2.63 5.15
N SER A 65 24.18 -3.76 4.72
CA SER A 65 24.00 -5.01 5.46
C SER A 65 24.78 -4.97 6.78
N ARG A 66 24.36 -5.77 7.78
CA ARG A 66 25.10 -5.94 9.05
C ARG A 66 26.56 -6.37 8.87
N ARG A 67 26.93 -6.94 7.72
CA ARG A 67 28.28 -7.37 7.35
C ARG A 67 29.06 -6.30 6.56
N GLY A 68 28.58 -5.05 6.52
CA GLY A 68 29.23 -3.92 5.84
C GLY A 68 29.10 -3.91 4.31
N ARG A 69 28.44 -4.89 3.69
CA ARG A 69 28.21 -4.89 2.23
C ARG A 69 27.15 -3.85 1.91
N ARG A 70 27.45 -3.00 0.94
CA ARG A 70 26.47 -2.10 0.32
C ARG A 70 25.65 -2.90 -0.71
N SER A 71 24.35 -2.71 -0.71
CA SER A 71 23.44 -3.17 -1.74
C SER A 71 22.52 -2.01 -2.10
N GLU A 72 22.09 -1.97 -3.34
CA GLU A 72 21.10 -0.99 -3.78
C GLU A 72 19.70 -1.59 -3.64
N GLY A 73 18.78 -0.78 -3.15
CA GLY A 73 17.34 -1.03 -3.20
C GLY A 73 16.73 -0.10 -4.24
N ALA A 74 15.69 -0.55 -4.90
CA ALA A 74 14.97 0.22 -5.89
C ALA A 74 13.47 0.19 -5.63
N GLY A 75 12.78 1.22 -6.07
CA GLY A 75 11.32 1.36 -6.01
C GLY A 75 10.86 2.58 -6.79
N SER A 76 9.65 3.01 -6.51
CA SER A 76 9.05 4.19 -7.10
C SER A 76 8.64 5.19 -6.02
N GLY A 77 8.48 6.45 -6.43
CA GLY A 77 7.91 7.51 -5.59
C GLY A 77 7.03 8.42 -6.41
N VAL A 78 6.05 9.03 -5.76
CA VAL A 78 5.06 9.92 -6.38
C VAL A 78 5.23 11.32 -5.81
N ALA A 79 5.60 12.30 -6.63
CA ALA A 79 5.64 13.70 -6.22
C ALA A 79 4.25 14.19 -5.86
N ILE A 80 4.09 14.83 -4.69
CA ILE A 80 2.82 15.33 -4.18
C ILE A 80 2.82 16.86 -3.98
N THR A 81 4.01 17.48 -4.03
CA THR A 81 4.15 18.92 -4.00
C THR A 81 5.22 19.38 -4.98
N THR A 82 5.15 20.65 -5.39
CA THR A 82 6.14 21.26 -6.30
C THR A 82 7.50 21.44 -5.64
N ASP A 83 7.56 21.57 -4.30
CA ASP A 83 8.78 21.82 -3.52
C ASP A 83 9.50 20.54 -3.06
N GLY A 84 9.17 19.39 -3.66
CA GLY A 84 9.95 18.16 -3.53
C GLY A 84 9.38 17.06 -2.63
N PHE A 85 8.24 17.24 -1.97
CA PHE A 85 7.64 16.15 -1.20
C PHE A 85 7.12 15.03 -2.11
N MET A 86 7.45 13.80 -1.73
CA MET A 86 7.09 12.59 -2.47
C MET A 86 6.56 11.52 -1.52
N LEU A 87 5.57 10.74 -1.97
CA LEU A 87 5.14 9.51 -1.30
C LEU A 87 5.87 8.30 -1.87
N SER A 88 6.14 7.33 -1.01
CA SER A 88 6.64 6.01 -1.40
C SER A 88 6.15 4.95 -0.40
N ALA A 89 6.49 3.68 -0.61
CA ALA A 89 6.26 2.63 0.37
C ALA A 89 7.41 2.58 1.40
N ALA A 90 7.07 2.36 2.68
CA ALA A 90 8.08 2.33 3.75
C ALA A 90 9.13 1.23 3.54
N HIS A 91 8.73 0.06 3.00
CA HIS A 91 9.65 -1.04 2.73
C HIS A 91 10.68 -0.71 1.62
N VAL A 92 10.41 0.27 0.74
CA VAL A 92 11.36 0.74 -0.29
C VAL A 92 12.57 1.39 0.36
N VAL A 93 12.34 2.21 1.39
CA VAL A 93 13.39 2.93 2.11
C VAL A 93 13.91 2.19 3.35
N ALA A 94 13.29 1.08 3.72
CA ALA A 94 13.66 0.31 4.89
C ALA A 94 15.12 -0.20 4.83
N GLY A 95 15.87 0.00 5.92
CA GLY A 95 17.26 -0.42 6.03
C GLY A 95 18.25 0.40 5.21
N SER A 96 17.82 1.54 4.64
CA SER A 96 18.70 2.58 4.08
C SER A 96 19.14 3.55 5.17
N ASP A 97 20.06 4.45 4.82
CA ASP A 97 20.45 5.58 5.67
C ASP A 97 19.50 6.79 5.56
N GLY A 98 18.35 6.59 4.91
CA GLY A 98 17.36 7.64 4.69
C GLY A 98 17.68 8.56 3.52
N ARG A 99 18.68 8.24 2.71
CA ARG A 99 19.09 9.02 1.54
C ARG A 99 19.03 8.19 0.28
N GLY A 100 18.81 8.87 -0.84
CA GLY A 100 18.75 8.22 -2.12
C GLY A 100 18.67 9.21 -3.28
N ARG A 101 18.36 8.68 -4.45
CA ARG A 101 18.19 9.44 -5.70
C ARG A 101 16.82 9.17 -6.29
N ALA A 102 16.19 10.21 -6.79
CA ALA A 102 14.92 10.17 -7.51
C ALA A 102 15.16 10.61 -8.96
N ALA A 103 14.97 9.69 -9.90
CA ALA A 103 15.11 9.95 -11.32
C ALA A 103 13.72 10.03 -11.97
N PHE A 104 13.45 11.13 -12.65
CA PHE A 104 12.18 11.40 -13.33
C PHE A 104 12.24 11.06 -14.82
N PRO A 105 11.09 10.80 -15.49
CA PRO A 105 11.06 10.43 -16.90
C PRO A 105 11.63 11.47 -17.86
N ASP A 106 11.67 12.74 -17.46
CA ASP A 106 12.25 13.85 -18.24
C ASP A 106 13.79 13.90 -18.18
N GLY A 107 14.42 12.94 -17.50
CA GLY A 107 15.87 12.82 -17.34
C GLY A 107 16.43 13.61 -16.17
N ARG A 108 15.61 14.37 -15.42
CA ARG A 108 16.07 15.04 -14.19
C ARG A 108 16.28 14.02 -13.08
N GLU A 109 17.33 14.23 -12.30
CA GLU A 109 17.65 13.41 -11.16
C GLU A 109 17.98 14.28 -9.96
N PHE A 110 17.38 13.97 -8.81
CA PHE A 110 17.55 14.72 -7.57
C PHE A 110 17.98 13.80 -6.43
N SER A 111 18.81 14.29 -5.53
CA SER A 111 18.99 13.66 -4.22
C SER A 111 17.70 13.81 -3.42
N PHE A 112 17.40 12.84 -2.57
CA PHE A 112 16.31 12.97 -1.61
C PHE A 112 16.75 12.53 -0.21
N GLU A 113 16.02 13.03 0.78
CA GLU A 113 16.11 12.59 2.16
C GLU A 113 14.75 12.03 2.62
N LEU A 114 14.81 11.04 3.51
CA LEU A 114 13.64 10.51 4.19
C LEU A 114 13.15 11.52 5.23
N VAL A 115 11.95 12.03 5.06
CA VAL A 115 11.29 12.88 6.05
C VAL A 115 10.72 12.01 7.18
N GLY A 116 10.01 10.94 6.83
CA GLY A 116 9.49 9.98 7.79
C GLY A 116 8.95 8.73 7.11
N ALA A 117 8.91 7.64 7.87
CA ALA A 117 8.32 6.39 7.42
C ALA A 117 7.51 5.72 8.53
N ASP A 118 6.43 5.11 8.14
CA ASP A 118 5.59 4.29 8.99
C ASP A 118 5.50 2.86 8.46
N PRO A 119 6.27 1.92 8.99
CA PRO A 119 6.25 0.53 8.55
C PRO A 119 4.90 -0.16 8.76
N LEU A 120 4.06 0.34 9.67
CA LEU A 120 2.77 -0.26 9.97
C LEU A 120 1.68 0.10 8.96
N SER A 121 1.78 1.26 8.30
CA SER A 121 0.93 1.63 7.16
C SER A 121 1.61 1.37 5.81
N ASP A 122 2.90 1.00 5.83
CA ASP A 122 3.78 0.90 4.65
C ASP A 122 3.85 2.19 3.83
N LEU A 123 3.81 3.35 4.48
CA LEU A 123 3.95 4.65 3.84
C LEU A 123 5.26 5.33 4.26
N ALA A 124 5.88 6.03 3.31
CA ALA A 124 7.03 6.90 3.54
C ALA A 124 6.83 8.24 2.84
N VAL A 125 7.33 9.30 3.47
CA VAL A 125 7.44 10.63 2.90
C VAL A 125 8.92 10.95 2.71
N LEU A 126 9.26 11.36 1.50
CA LEU A 126 10.60 11.75 1.07
C LEU A 126 10.58 13.20 0.68
N ARG A 127 11.73 13.87 0.72
CA ARG A 127 11.91 15.20 0.18
C ARG A 127 13.07 15.23 -0.80
N ALA A 128 12.78 15.42 -2.08
CA ALA A 128 13.76 15.64 -3.12
C ALA A 128 14.28 17.09 -3.06
N GLU A 129 15.54 17.29 -3.39
CA GLU A 129 16.19 18.62 -3.53
C GLU A 129 15.74 19.27 -4.85
N ALA A 130 14.43 19.47 -5.00
CA ALA A 130 13.78 20.00 -6.19
C ALA A 130 12.80 21.10 -5.80
N GLY A 131 12.58 22.08 -6.69
CA GLY A 131 11.64 23.19 -6.47
C GLY A 131 10.58 23.35 -7.55
N ASP A 132 10.51 22.41 -8.51
CA ASP A 132 9.68 22.50 -9.70
C ASP A 132 9.13 21.13 -10.16
N LEU A 133 8.86 20.24 -9.22
CA LEU A 133 8.25 18.95 -9.55
C LEU A 133 6.81 19.14 -10.01
N THR A 134 6.36 18.24 -10.88
CA THR A 134 4.95 18.15 -11.25
C THR A 134 4.22 17.31 -10.20
N PRO A 135 3.35 17.88 -9.35
CA PRO A 135 2.68 17.12 -8.30
C PRO A 135 1.51 16.30 -8.88
N ALA A 136 1.36 15.09 -8.38
CA ALA A 136 0.20 14.24 -8.63
C ALA A 136 -1.01 14.75 -7.82
N GLU A 137 -2.20 14.73 -8.41
CA GLU A 137 -3.44 14.95 -7.67
C GLU A 137 -3.79 13.70 -6.86
N LEU A 138 -3.99 13.86 -5.54
CA LEU A 138 -4.45 12.80 -4.66
C LEU A 138 -5.97 12.69 -4.71
N GLY A 139 -6.47 11.54 -5.18
CA GLY A 139 -7.89 11.19 -5.19
C GLY A 139 -8.37 10.66 -3.85
N ASP A 140 -9.53 10.01 -3.85
CA ASP A 140 -10.14 9.38 -2.68
C ASP A 140 -10.55 7.96 -3.01
N SER A 141 -10.00 6.99 -2.27
CA SER A 141 -10.27 5.58 -2.46
C SER A 141 -11.62 5.11 -1.90
N GLU A 142 -12.30 5.90 -1.06
CA GLU A 142 -13.57 5.50 -0.47
C GLU A 142 -14.72 5.46 -1.49
N HIS A 143 -14.55 6.14 -2.62
CA HIS A 143 -15.51 6.14 -3.72
C HIS A 143 -15.24 5.09 -4.79
N LEU A 144 -14.19 4.28 -4.64
CA LEU A 144 -13.87 3.21 -5.59
C LEU A 144 -14.93 2.11 -5.57
N ARG A 145 -15.10 1.46 -6.72
CA ARG A 145 -16.01 0.32 -6.90
C ARG A 145 -15.26 -0.86 -7.48
N VAL A 146 -15.60 -2.07 -7.04
CA VAL A 146 -15.09 -3.30 -7.67
C VAL A 146 -15.49 -3.31 -9.15
N GLY A 147 -14.53 -3.66 -10.02
CA GLY A 147 -14.66 -3.58 -11.47
C GLY A 147 -14.30 -2.23 -12.09
N GLN A 148 -14.03 -1.18 -11.28
CA GLN A 148 -13.58 0.13 -11.78
C GLN A 148 -12.16 0.03 -12.34
N LEU A 149 -11.93 0.64 -13.51
CA LEU A 149 -10.61 0.75 -14.14
C LEU A 149 -9.64 1.51 -13.22
N VAL A 150 -8.46 0.95 -13.04
CA VAL A 150 -7.33 1.59 -12.38
C VAL A 150 -6.06 1.38 -13.19
N VAL A 151 -5.15 2.34 -13.08
CA VAL A 151 -3.85 2.33 -13.78
C VAL A 151 -2.75 2.39 -12.74
N ALA A 152 -1.88 1.39 -12.73
CA ALA A 152 -0.70 1.38 -11.88
C ALA A 152 0.49 1.93 -12.67
N ILE A 153 1.17 2.91 -12.08
CA ILE A 153 2.35 3.55 -12.63
C ILE A 153 3.49 3.42 -11.63
N GLY A 154 4.62 2.94 -12.12
CA GLY A 154 5.87 2.87 -11.39
C GLY A 154 7.03 3.07 -12.34
N SER A 155 8.24 3.14 -11.82
CA SER A 155 9.46 3.30 -12.61
C SER A 155 10.47 2.21 -12.25
N PRO A 156 10.22 0.94 -12.64
CA PRO A 156 11.15 -0.15 -12.39
C PRO A 156 12.43 0.05 -13.21
N ASN A 157 13.59 -0.19 -12.59
CA ASN A 157 14.91 -0.20 -13.26
C ASN A 157 15.36 1.11 -13.93
N GLY A 158 14.78 2.26 -13.57
CA GLY A 158 15.19 3.56 -14.13
C GLY A 158 14.77 3.80 -15.58
N PHE A 159 14.03 2.89 -16.20
CA PHE A 159 13.41 3.10 -17.51
C PHE A 159 12.12 3.90 -17.36
N SER A 160 11.85 4.79 -18.30
CA SER A 160 10.63 5.61 -18.35
C SER A 160 9.38 4.78 -18.07
N GLY A 161 8.72 5.09 -16.98
CA GLY A 161 7.48 4.63 -16.43
C GLY A 161 6.87 3.32 -16.93
N SER A 162 6.80 2.29 -16.10
CA SER A 162 5.96 1.12 -16.38
C SER A 162 4.51 1.46 -16.09
N VAL A 163 3.66 1.36 -17.09
CA VAL A 163 2.21 1.57 -16.99
C VAL A 163 1.51 0.23 -17.17
N THR A 164 0.70 -0.14 -16.20
CA THR A 164 -0.16 -1.32 -16.28
C THR A 164 -1.58 -0.93 -15.90
N ALA A 165 -2.57 -1.47 -16.60
CA ALA A 165 -3.97 -1.19 -16.32
C ALA A 165 -4.69 -2.48 -15.95
N GLY A 166 -5.69 -2.34 -15.11
CA GLY A 166 -6.54 -3.41 -14.62
C GLY A 166 -7.78 -2.83 -13.96
N VAL A 167 -8.42 -3.61 -13.11
CA VAL A 167 -9.58 -3.18 -12.35
C VAL A 167 -9.36 -3.29 -10.85
N VAL A 168 -10.17 -2.60 -10.08
CA VAL A 168 -10.33 -2.87 -8.65
C VAL A 168 -10.95 -4.26 -8.50
N SER A 169 -10.16 -5.24 -8.08
CA SER A 169 -10.61 -6.64 -7.92
C SER A 169 -11.36 -6.85 -6.61
N ALA A 170 -10.93 -6.15 -5.55
CA ALA A 170 -11.60 -6.17 -4.25
C ALA A 170 -11.26 -4.93 -3.43
N LEU A 171 -12.14 -4.60 -2.49
CA LEU A 171 -12.01 -3.57 -1.46
C LEU A 171 -12.26 -4.17 -0.09
N GLY A 172 -11.96 -3.42 0.98
CA GLY A 172 -12.23 -3.84 2.35
C GLY A 172 -11.37 -5.01 2.84
N ARG A 173 -10.27 -5.33 2.14
CA ARG A 173 -9.31 -6.33 2.58
C ARG A 173 -8.28 -5.72 3.50
N SER A 174 -7.59 -6.56 4.25
CA SER A 174 -6.55 -6.15 5.19
C SER A 174 -5.24 -6.84 4.85
N LEU A 175 -4.17 -6.06 4.88
CA LEU A 175 -2.80 -6.54 4.69
C LEU A 175 -2.08 -6.52 6.04
N PRO A 176 -1.63 -7.68 6.57
CA PRO A 176 -0.84 -7.69 7.80
C PRO A 176 0.56 -7.13 7.55
N THR A 177 0.93 -6.13 8.36
CA THR A 177 2.28 -5.58 8.43
C THR A 177 2.88 -5.90 9.79
N ARG A 178 4.18 -6.14 9.80
CA ARG A 178 4.92 -6.51 11.01
C ARG A 178 6.19 -5.68 11.15
N THR A 179 6.42 -5.20 12.37
CA THR A 179 7.72 -4.76 12.86
C THR A 179 8.26 -5.80 13.83
N ARG A 180 9.40 -5.52 14.48
CA ARG A 180 9.92 -6.40 15.55
C ARG A 180 9.05 -6.39 16.79
N SER A 181 8.36 -5.28 17.06
CA SER A 181 7.63 -4.99 18.28
C SER A 181 6.11 -4.95 18.10
N ALA A 182 5.62 -4.85 16.87
CA ALA A 182 4.19 -4.68 16.60
C ALA A 182 3.75 -5.41 15.33
N THR A 183 2.49 -5.83 15.34
CA THR A 183 1.76 -6.27 14.16
C THR A 183 0.54 -5.37 14.00
N ARG A 184 0.30 -4.91 12.80
CA ARG A 184 -0.89 -4.12 12.45
C ARG A 184 -1.46 -4.63 11.15
N LEU A 185 -2.71 -4.29 10.91
CA LEU A 185 -3.36 -4.54 9.62
C LEU A 185 -3.53 -3.18 8.92
N ILE A 186 -3.07 -3.07 7.68
CA ILE A 186 -3.48 -1.97 6.80
C ILE A 186 -4.89 -2.30 6.35
N GLU A 187 -5.82 -1.41 6.70
CA GLU A 187 -7.24 -1.58 6.35
C GLU A 187 -7.54 -1.09 4.94
N ASN A 188 -8.62 -1.63 4.39
CA ASN A 188 -9.18 -1.19 3.12
C ASN A 188 -8.18 -1.17 1.96
N VAL A 189 -7.15 -2.04 2.00
CA VAL A 189 -6.22 -2.13 0.86
C VAL A 189 -7.00 -2.36 -0.43
N ILE A 190 -6.58 -1.65 -1.48
CA ILE A 190 -7.12 -1.81 -2.81
C ILE A 190 -6.43 -3.03 -3.42
N GLN A 191 -7.23 -4.04 -3.79
CA GLN A 191 -6.73 -5.16 -4.58
C GLN A 191 -7.03 -4.89 -6.05
N THR A 192 -6.02 -5.13 -6.91
CA THR A 192 -6.12 -4.96 -8.36
C THR A 192 -5.43 -6.11 -9.09
N ASP A 193 -5.88 -6.39 -10.31
CA ASP A 193 -5.22 -7.28 -11.26
C ASP A 193 -4.28 -6.53 -12.21
N ALA A 194 -4.18 -5.19 -12.10
CA ALA A 194 -3.10 -4.43 -12.74
C ALA A 194 -1.76 -5.03 -12.31
N ALA A 195 -0.90 -5.38 -13.27
CA ALA A 195 0.33 -6.08 -13.00
C ALA A 195 1.30 -5.19 -12.19
N LEU A 196 1.56 -5.56 -10.94
CA LEU A 196 2.57 -4.94 -10.11
C LEU A 196 3.85 -5.79 -10.16
N ASN A 197 4.91 -5.23 -10.73
CA ASN A 197 6.23 -5.86 -10.81
C ASN A 197 7.19 -5.26 -9.77
N PRO A 198 8.28 -5.96 -9.42
CA PRO A 198 9.34 -5.38 -8.61
C PRO A 198 9.81 -4.03 -9.18
N GLY A 199 9.85 -3.01 -8.33
CA GLY A 199 10.13 -1.63 -8.71
C GLY A 199 8.88 -0.73 -8.83
N ASN A 200 7.67 -1.29 -8.96
CA ASN A 200 6.43 -0.51 -8.91
C ASN A 200 6.01 -0.14 -7.47
N SER A 201 6.59 -0.79 -6.44
CA SER A 201 6.34 -0.45 -5.04
C SER A 201 6.68 1.00 -4.75
N GLY A 202 5.77 1.71 -4.08
CA GLY A 202 5.86 3.14 -3.82
C GLY A 202 5.36 4.03 -4.97
N GLY A 203 5.04 3.45 -6.14
CA GLY A 203 4.42 4.13 -7.26
C GLY A 203 2.91 4.34 -7.08
N ALA A 204 2.27 4.95 -8.07
CA ALA A 204 0.86 5.32 -8.02
C ALA A 204 -0.06 4.20 -8.50
N LEU A 205 -1.19 4.02 -7.82
CA LEU A 205 -2.41 3.45 -8.39
C LEU A 205 -3.38 4.60 -8.62
N ALA A 206 -3.78 4.82 -9.87
CA ALA A 206 -4.64 5.94 -10.26
C ALA A 206 -6.01 5.50 -10.76
N ASP A 207 -7.00 6.36 -10.59
CA ASP A 207 -8.31 6.21 -11.25
C ASP A 207 -8.24 6.64 -12.73
N GLY A 208 -9.34 6.45 -13.48
CA GLY A 208 -9.43 6.83 -14.89
C GLY A 208 -9.31 8.34 -15.16
N HIS A 209 -9.29 9.18 -14.12
CA HIS A 209 -9.05 10.62 -14.23
C HIS A 209 -7.58 11.01 -13.97
N GLY A 210 -6.72 10.04 -13.64
CA GLY A 210 -5.31 10.27 -13.29
C GLY A 210 -5.11 10.78 -11.86
N ARG A 211 -6.07 10.61 -10.97
CA ARG A 211 -5.91 10.93 -9.55
C ARG A 211 -5.38 9.69 -8.82
N VAL A 212 -4.39 9.88 -7.97
CA VAL A 212 -3.78 8.80 -7.18
C VAL A 212 -4.74 8.37 -6.08
N VAL A 213 -5.28 7.16 -6.19
CA VAL A 213 -6.20 6.55 -5.22
C VAL A 213 -5.52 5.55 -4.30
N GLY A 214 -4.26 5.19 -4.60
CA GLY A 214 -3.45 4.31 -3.76
C GLY A 214 -1.97 4.39 -4.06
N VAL A 215 -1.15 3.93 -3.10
CA VAL A 215 0.30 3.72 -3.23
C VAL A 215 0.55 2.23 -3.39
N ASN A 216 1.16 1.83 -4.51
CA ASN A 216 1.47 0.42 -4.79
C ASN A 216 2.41 -0.15 -3.72
N THR A 217 2.06 -1.28 -3.11
CA THR A 217 2.84 -1.84 -2.00
C THR A 217 3.31 -3.26 -2.25
N ALA A 218 2.43 -4.23 -2.38
CA ALA A 218 2.80 -5.64 -2.40
C ALA A 218 2.12 -6.41 -3.53
N VAL A 219 2.72 -7.56 -3.84
CA VAL A 219 2.10 -8.58 -4.68
C VAL A 219 1.79 -9.79 -3.79
N ALA A 220 0.51 -10.11 -3.62
CA ALA A 220 0.07 -11.23 -2.80
C ALA A 220 0.00 -12.56 -3.58
N GLY A 221 0.45 -12.57 -4.82
CA GLY A 221 0.43 -13.71 -5.75
C GLY A 221 0.27 -13.25 -7.20
N ILE A 222 0.22 -14.19 -8.14
CA ILE A 222 0.03 -13.87 -9.56
C ILE A 222 -1.34 -13.19 -9.75
N GLY A 223 -1.35 -11.98 -10.33
CA GLY A 223 -2.58 -11.21 -10.57
C GLY A 223 -3.22 -10.61 -9.30
N LEU A 224 -2.48 -10.52 -8.19
CA LEU A 224 -2.96 -9.97 -6.92
C LEU A 224 -2.07 -8.79 -6.48
N GLY A 225 -2.20 -7.66 -7.16
CA GLY A 225 -1.60 -6.40 -6.75
C GLY A 225 -2.36 -5.79 -5.56
N LEU A 226 -1.62 -5.21 -4.61
CA LEU A 226 -2.17 -4.50 -3.46
C LEU A 226 -1.63 -3.07 -3.41
N ALA A 227 -2.50 -2.12 -3.06
CA ALA A 227 -2.12 -0.73 -2.85
C ALA A 227 -2.68 -0.21 -1.52
N VAL A 228 -1.88 0.59 -0.81
CA VAL A 228 -2.33 1.34 0.36
C VAL A 228 -3.28 2.43 -0.11
N PRO A 229 -4.51 2.49 0.40
CA PRO A 229 -5.52 3.43 -0.09
C PRO A 229 -5.17 4.89 0.25
N ILE A 230 -5.53 5.83 -0.61
CA ILE A 230 -5.55 7.27 -0.26
C ILE A 230 -6.93 7.61 0.26
N ASN A 231 -7.05 7.80 1.56
CA ASN A 231 -8.26 8.19 2.28
C ASN A 231 -7.90 9.10 3.46
N ASP A 232 -8.87 9.49 4.26
CA ASP A 232 -8.63 10.40 5.41
C ASP A 232 -7.61 9.86 6.42
N ALA A 233 -7.62 8.54 6.69
CA ALA A 233 -6.67 7.93 7.62
C ALA A 233 -5.23 8.01 7.10
N THR A 234 -5.00 7.67 5.82
CA THR A 234 -3.68 7.75 5.21
C THR A 234 -3.21 9.18 4.98
N ARG A 235 -4.13 10.12 4.69
CA ARG A 235 -3.79 11.56 4.61
C ARG A 235 -3.29 12.10 5.94
N ARG A 236 -3.88 11.70 7.08
CA ARG A 236 -3.38 12.07 8.42
C ARG A 236 -1.99 11.50 8.66
N ILE A 237 -1.77 10.21 8.34
CA ILE A 237 -0.45 9.59 8.44
C ILE A 237 0.59 10.38 7.62
N VAL A 238 0.27 10.74 6.38
CA VAL A 238 1.17 11.54 5.53
C VAL A 238 1.45 12.90 6.16
N ALA A 239 0.44 13.59 6.70
CA ALA A 239 0.62 14.87 7.38
C ALA A 239 1.51 14.77 8.63
N GLU A 240 1.33 13.72 9.45
CA GLU A 240 2.19 13.45 10.61
C GLU A 240 3.63 13.16 10.18
N LEU A 241 3.83 12.35 9.13
CA LEU A 241 5.16 12.07 8.58
C LEU A 241 5.84 13.34 8.04
N MET A 242 5.08 14.24 7.39
CA MET A 242 5.60 15.53 6.91
C MET A 242 5.96 16.49 8.05
N GLY A 243 5.16 16.52 9.12
CA GLY A 243 5.34 17.47 10.22
C GLY A 243 6.28 16.97 11.30
N GLU A 244 6.17 15.69 11.71
CA GLU A 244 6.87 15.13 12.87
C GLU A 244 7.92 14.05 12.51
N GLY A 245 7.95 13.63 11.24
CA GLY A 245 8.85 12.57 10.76
C GLY A 245 8.45 11.16 11.21
N ARG A 246 7.40 11.02 12.01
CA ARG A 246 6.91 9.74 12.55
C ARG A 246 5.42 9.78 12.84
N VAL A 247 4.82 8.60 12.92
CA VAL A 247 3.42 8.44 13.35
C VAL A 247 3.41 7.94 14.78
N ARG A 248 2.75 8.69 15.67
CA ARG A 248 2.57 8.30 17.05
C ARG A 248 1.28 7.53 17.24
N ARG A 249 1.33 6.45 18.00
CA ARG A 249 0.15 5.62 18.27
C ARG A 249 0.10 5.22 19.74
N ALA A 250 -1.10 5.22 20.28
CA ALA A 250 -1.38 4.64 21.58
C ALA A 250 -1.22 3.10 21.52
N TYR A 251 -0.70 2.53 22.59
CA TYR A 251 -0.44 1.11 22.74
C TYR A 251 -1.03 0.61 24.06
N ILE A 252 -1.83 -0.43 23.98
CA ILE A 252 -2.41 -1.06 25.18
C ILE A 252 -1.81 -2.42 25.53
N GLY A 253 -1.18 -3.11 24.56
CA GLY A 253 -0.45 -4.35 24.79
C GLY A 253 -1.32 -5.59 24.82
N ILE A 254 -2.16 -5.77 23.82
CA ILE A 254 -2.94 -7.00 23.60
C ILE A 254 -2.66 -7.61 22.24
N VAL A 255 -2.85 -8.92 22.14
CA VAL A 255 -3.02 -9.66 20.89
C VAL A 255 -4.47 -10.12 20.86
N GLY A 256 -5.18 -9.86 19.77
CA GLY A 256 -6.59 -10.20 19.70
C GLY A 256 -7.19 -10.19 18.30
N GLY A 257 -8.46 -10.49 18.22
CA GLY A 257 -9.22 -10.53 16.98
C GLY A 257 -10.71 -10.33 17.20
N SER A 258 -11.47 -10.21 16.13
CA SER A 258 -12.94 -10.10 16.24
C SER A 258 -13.56 -11.45 16.64
N ARG A 259 -14.51 -11.42 17.57
CA ARG A 259 -15.26 -12.59 18.02
C ARG A 259 -16.74 -12.24 18.23
N PRO A 260 -17.67 -13.15 17.86
CA PRO A 260 -19.08 -12.97 18.15
C PRO A 260 -19.35 -12.85 19.64
N LEU A 261 -20.22 -11.89 20.00
CA LEU A 261 -20.73 -11.74 21.37
C LEU A 261 -21.75 -12.82 21.71
N PRO A 262 -21.85 -13.22 23.02
CA PRO A 262 -22.95 -14.05 23.47
C PRO A 262 -24.31 -13.45 23.08
N PRO A 263 -25.30 -14.26 22.62
CA PRO A 263 -26.56 -13.74 22.04
C PRO A 263 -27.33 -12.76 22.92
N ARG A 264 -27.30 -12.95 24.25
CA ARG A 264 -27.93 -12.05 25.22
C ARG A 264 -27.27 -10.67 25.17
N LEU A 265 -25.94 -10.63 25.26
CA LEU A 265 -25.14 -9.38 25.22
C LEU A 265 -25.18 -8.71 23.84
N ALA A 266 -25.20 -9.49 22.77
CA ALA A 266 -25.36 -8.97 21.43
C ALA A 266 -26.66 -8.18 21.26
N LYS A 267 -27.77 -8.67 21.86
CA LYS A 267 -29.06 -7.99 21.88
C LYS A 267 -29.04 -6.75 22.78
N GLU A 268 -28.45 -6.84 23.96
CA GLU A 268 -28.36 -5.75 24.93
C GLU A 268 -27.50 -4.59 24.41
N LEU A 269 -26.37 -4.89 23.82
CA LEU A 269 -25.41 -3.89 23.30
C LEU A 269 -25.75 -3.44 21.88
N GLY A 270 -26.74 -4.05 21.20
CA GLY A 270 -27.10 -3.72 19.82
C GLY A 270 -26.03 -4.03 18.79
N ARG A 271 -25.12 -4.98 19.09
CA ARG A 271 -24.00 -5.35 18.21
C ARG A 271 -23.69 -6.83 18.29
N ARG A 272 -23.04 -7.38 17.23
CA ARG A 272 -22.84 -8.82 17.10
C ARG A 272 -21.45 -9.29 17.53
N GLU A 273 -20.45 -8.42 17.52
CA GLU A 273 -19.04 -8.75 17.69
C GLU A 273 -18.37 -7.80 18.67
N GLY A 274 -17.24 -8.24 19.23
CA GLY A 274 -16.29 -7.48 20.02
C GLY A 274 -14.87 -7.95 19.75
N VAL A 275 -13.88 -7.32 20.35
CA VAL A 275 -12.46 -7.67 20.22
C VAL A 275 -12.08 -8.62 21.34
N GLU A 276 -11.86 -9.91 20.99
CA GLU A 276 -11.34 -10.91 21.90
C GLU A 276 -9.87 -10.66 22.18
N ILE A 277 -9.50 -10.68 23.45
CA ILE A 277 -8.11 -10.70 23.88
C ILE A 277 -7.62 -12.15 23.90
N VAL A 278 -6.71 -12.50 23.01
CA VAL A 278 -6.06 -13.82 22.96
C VAL A 278 -4.87 -13.86 23.92
N GLU A 279 -4.12 -12.75 23.98
CA GLU A 279 -2.93 -12.64 24.83
C GLU A 279 -2.81 -11.20 25.36
N VAL A 280 -2.35 -11.05 26.57
CA VAL A 280 -1.96 -9.77 27.18
C VAL A 280 -0.45 -9.75 27.34
N VAL A 281 0.18 -8.73 26.75
CA VAL A 281 1.64 -8.55 26.84
C VAL A 281 2.04 -8.20 28.26
N GLU A 282 3.04 -8.89 28.81
CA GLU A 282 3.54 -8.62 30.15
C GLU A 282 3.99 -7.17 30.33
N SER A 283 3.71 -6.60 31.51
CA SER A 283 4.05 -5.22 31.87
C SER A 283 3.41 -4.13 31.00
N SER A 284 2.48 -4.49 30.12
CA SER A 284 1.74 -3.55 29.27
C SER A 284 0.67 -2.77 30.05
N PRO A 285 0.10 -1.69 29.48
CA PRO A 285 -1.08 -1.03 30.03
C PRO A 285 -2.24 -1.98 30.30
N ALA A 286 -2.51 -2.91 29.38
CA ALA A 286 -3.56 -3.92 29.53
C ALA A 286 -3.31 -4.84 30.76
N ALA A 287 -2.07 -5.29 30.96
CA ALA A 287 -1.69 -6.10 32.11
C ALA A 287 -1.87 -5.31 33.41
N ARG A 288 -1.42 -4.06 33.44
CA ARG A 288 -1.58 -3.17 34.63
C ARG A 288 -3.04 -2.91 34.97
N ALA A 289 -3.91 -2.81 33.98
CA ALA A 289 -5.35 -2.61 34.14
C ALA A 289 -6.11 -3.89 34.50
N GLY A 290 -5.45 -5.05 34.54
CA GLY A 290 -6.07 -6.33 34.86
C GLY A 290 -6.92 -6.93 33.75
N LEU A 291 -6.67 -6.56 32.49
CA LEU A 291 -7.18 -7.26 31.31
C LEU A 291 -6.62 -8.68 31.26
N ARG A 292 -7.39 -9.60 30.71
CA ARG A 292 -7.05 -11.03 30.67
C ARG A 292 -7.36 -11.62 29.29
N ALA A 293 -6.73 -12.75 28.98
CA ALA A 293 -7.17 -13.56 27.85
C ALA A 293 -8.66 -13.93 28.02
N GLU A 294 -9.36 -14.07 26.89
CA GLU A 294 -10.80 -14.33 26.77
C GLU A 294 -11.73 -13.13 27.14
N ASP A 295 -11.19 -11.98 27.58
CA ASP A 295 -11.99 -10.75 27.65
C ASP A 295 -12.42 -10.32 26.24
N LEU A 296 -13.65 -9.82 26.11
CA LEU A 296 -14.15 -9.22 24.88
C LEU A 296 -14.28 -7.71 25.08
N ILE A 297 -13.42 -6.91 24.45
CA ILE A 297 -13.56 -5.44 24.46
C ILE A 297 -14.75 -5.08 23.57
N VAL A 298 -15.69 -4.30 24.11
CA VAL A 298 -16.90 -3.89 23.40
C VAL A 298 -16.98 -2.37 23.19
N SER A 299 -16.25 -1.57 23.97
CA SER A 299 -16.11 -0.13 23.72
C SER A 299 -14.84 0.43 24.36
N VAL A 300 -14.39 1.56 23.82
CA VAL A 300 -13.32 2.42 24.32
C VAL A 300 -13.88 3.83 24.44
N ASP A 301 -13.85 4.44 25.63
CA ASP A 301 -14.46 5.76 25.91
C ASP A 301 -15.88 5.89 25.36
N GLY A 302 -16.71 4.87 25.56
CA GLY A 302 -18.06 4.81 25.03
C GLY A 302 -18.17 4.54 23.53
N THR A 303 -17.08 4.66 22.77
CA THR A 303 -17.06 4.36 21.32
C THR A 303 -17.07 2.86 21.10
N PRO A 304 -18.04 2.34 20.35
CA PRO A 304 -18.16 0.90 20.06
C PRO A 304 -16.95 0.34 19.33
N THR A 305 -16.49 -0.85 19.75
CA THR A 305 -15.47 -1.64 19.04
C THR A 305 -16.05 -3.01 18.70
N ALA A 306 -16.31 -3.26 17.43
CA ALA A 306 -16.77 -4.56 16.92
C ALA A 306 -15.61 -5.39 16.35
N SER A 307 -14.55 -4.74 15.93
CA SER A 307 -13.41 -5.36 15.27
C SER A 307 -12.07 -4.85 15.83
N ILE A 308 -11.01 -5.60 15.58
CA ILE A 308 -9.64 -5.16 15.89
C ILE A 308 -9.30 -3.85 15.15
N PHE A 309 -9.91 -3.62 13.99
CA PHE A 309 -9.74 -2.38 13.23
C PHE A 309 -10.35 -1.17 13.95
N ASP A 310 -11.55 -1.32 14.52
CA ASP A 310 -12.16 -0.26 15.30
C ASP A 310 -11.25 0.13 16.46
N LEU A 311 -10.71 -0.87 17.16
CA LEU A 311 -9.76 -0.64 18.24
C LEU A 311 -8.50 0.06 17.74
N GLN A 312 -7.91 -0.39 16.61
CA GLN A 312 -6.71 0.23 16.03
C GLN A 312 -6.95 1.68 15.60
N ARG A 313 -8.13 2.02 15.07
CA ARG A 313 -8.49 3.39 14.71
C ARG A 313 -8.60 4.33 15.90
N LEU A 314 -9.01 3.80 17.04
CA LEU A 314 -9.11 4.57 18.29
C LEU A 314 -7.75 4.79 18.96
N MET A 315 -6.74 3.95 18.67
CA MET A 315 -5.41 4.04 19.29
C MET A 315 -4.56 5.14 18.62
N VAL A 316 -5.02 6.38 18.74
CA VAL A 316 -4.39 7.59 18.19
C VAL A 316 -3.43 8.23 19.19
N ALA A 317 -2.61 9.18 18.72
CA ALA A 317 -1.59 9.84 19.56
C ALA A 317 -2.16 10.55 20.79
N GLU A 318 -3.36 11.10 20.66
CA GLU A 318 -4.06 11.87 21.70
C GLU A 318 -4.39 11.02 22.95
N LEU A 319 -4.49 9.70 22.81
CA LEU A 319 -4.74 8.80 23.94
C LEU A 319 -3.47 8.42 24.71
N ILE A 320 -2.27 8.74 24.20
CA ILE A 320 -1.01 8.42 24.88
C ILE A 320 -0.93 9.18 26.21
N GLY A 321 -0.82 8.43 27.32
CA GLY A 321 -0.73 8.99 28.65
C GLY A 321 -2.07 9.50 29.23
N CYS A 322 -3.19 9.38 28.50
CA CYS A 322 -4.52 9.73 28.98
C CYS A 322 -5.24 8.49 29.56
N GLU A 323 -6.03 8.69 30.62
CA GLU A 323 -6.87 7.60 31.13
C GLU A 323 -8.00 7.31 30.15
N VAL A 324 -8.16 6.04 29.78
CA VAL A 324 -9.15 5.52 28.82
C VAL A 324 -10.03 4.50 29.52
N GLU A 325 -11.34 4.59 29.36
CA GLU A 325 -12.31 3.62 29.86
C GLU A 325 -12.54 2.51 28.83
N LEU A 326 -12.34 1.27 29.24
CA LEU A 326 -12.66 0.08 28.44
C LEU A 326 -13.88 -0.63 29.06
N ARG A 327 -14.88 -0.89 28.24
CA ARG A 327 -15.94 -1.84 28.61
C ARG A 327 -15.63 -3.21 28.01
N VAL A 328 -15.54 -4.21 28.87
CA VAL A 328 -15.19 -5.58 28.48
C VAL A 328 -16.24 -6.56 29.00
N VAL A 329 -16.45 -7.64 28.27
CA VAL A 329 -17.25 -8.78 28.73
C VAL A 329 -16.29 -9.86 29.21
N ARG A 330 -16.42 -10.22 30.50
CA ARG A 330 -15.69 -11.29 31.18
C ARG A 330 -16.65 -12.25 31.80
N ASN A 331 -16.59 -13.55 31.49
CA ASN A 331 -17.50 -14.57 32.01
C ASN A 331 -18.99 -14.21 31.86
N GLY A 332 -19.36 -13.56 30.73
CA GLY A 332 -20.73 -13.14 30.47
C GLY A 332 -21.22 -11.91 31.23
N GLN A 333 -20.36 -11.24 31.99
CA GLN A 333 -20.65 -10.00 32.71
C GLN A 333 -19.91 -8.82 32.07
N LEU A 334 -20.55 -7.67 32.03
CA LEU A 334 -19.97 -6.41 31.60
C LEU A 334 -19.16 -5.78 32.73
N LEU A 335 -17.91 -5.45 32.48
CA LEU A 335 -16.99 -4.79 33.42
C LEU A 335 -16.46 -3.50 32.79
N GLU A 336 -16.19 -2.51 33.60
CA GLU A 336 -15.52 -1.27 33.24
C GLU A 336 -14.10 -1.29 33.83
N LEU A 337 -13.11 -1.14 32.99
CA LEU A 337 -11.70 -1.08 33.37
C LEU A 337 -11.10 0.21 32.83
N ARG A 338 -10.18 0.79 33.61
CA ARG A 338 -9.47 2.00 33.20
C ARG A 338 -8.01 1.67 32.99
N LEU A 339 -7.43 2.19 31.92
CA LEU A 339 -6.02 2.07 31.64
C LEU A 339 -5.47 3.37 31.03
N VAL A 340 -4.15 3.51 31.10
CA VAL A 340 -3.42 4.61 30.47
C VAL A 340 -2.56 4.00 29.39
N PRO A 341 -2.86 4.23 28.08
CA PRO A 341 -2.04 3.72 26.99
C PRO A 341 -0.63 4.31 27.01
N ASP A 342 0.35 3.49 26.71
CA ASP A 342 1.72 3.92 26.44
C ASP A 342 1.89 4.35 24.96
N GLU A 343 3.01 4.98 24.59
CA GLU A 343 3.36 5.19 23.18
C GLU A 343 3.90 3.90 22.58
N MET A 344 3.38 3.51 21.40
CA MET A 344 3.86 2.34 20.66
C MET A 344 5.30 2.54 20.24
N GLN A 345 6.18 1.64 20.60
CA GLN A 345 7.59 1.63 20.16
C GLN A 345 7.74 0.75 18.90
N LEU A 346 8.30 1.28 17.81
CA LEU A 346 8.49 0.59 16.52
C LEU A 346 9.94 0.20 16.27
#